data_2a983cbce49848a751ca4cae0a4471a3
#
_entry.id   2a983cbce49848a751ca4cae0a4471a3
#
_cell.length_a   1.000
_cell.length_b   1.000
_cell.length_c   1.000
_cell.angle_alpha   90.00
_cell.angle_beta   90.00
_cell.angle_gamma   90.00
#
_symmetry.space_group_name_H-M   'P 1'
#
loop_
_entity.id
_entity.type
_entity.pdbx_description
1 polymer ?
#
loop_
_entity_poly.entity_id
_entity_poly.type
_entity_poly.pdbx_seq_one_letter_code
_entity_poly.pdbx_strand_id
1 'polypeptide(L)'
;MRILYHHRTRSHDGQRVHIDGLVGALRRAGHDVRVVGPRAPDGCAEGGAAGPPRASALREFAELAYNGVERARLASAARDFAPEAVYARHALFCGSAVAFAKGRGLPVIVEVNAPLALERTRHGGLALAGLARRYETATLNRADRVVAVTRVLADLLAGQGVARERIDVHWNGLEPDALARAADGAPVRAKLGLDGRLVLGFVGFVRDWNRLERIFPFLARRTDATLLVVGEGPDRARLESLARARGVAARVRFLGTLPRDEVLAHVAAFDVALLPEVTEYASPLKLLDYFAAGRAVLAPDRANLREVVEPGENALLFEVAPEGSSDGAFDAALERLAASPELRAKIGAAGRETLSRRGLTWDANAAKVVARFAELRARGSGR
;
A
#
# COMPACT_ATOMS: atom_id res chain seq x y z
N MET A 1 -4.06 24.35 10.42
CA MET A 1 -4.72 23.54 11.47
C MET A 1 -3.69 22.72 12.22
N ARG A 2 -3.96 22.46 13.51
CA ARG A 2 -3.21 21.50 14.31
C ARG A 2 -3.92 20.14 14.25
N ILE A 3 -3.30 19.16 13.59
CA ILE A 3 -3.86 17.85 13.34
C ILE A 3 -3.13 16.81 14.20
N LEU A 4 -3.87 16.04 14.99
CA LEU A 4 -3.33 14.89 15.71
C LEU A 4 -3.47 13.64 14.84
N TYR A 5 -2.35 13.10 14.38
CA TYR A 5 -2.31 11.89 13.56
C TYR A 5 -2.02 10.66 14.41
N HIS A 6 -2.92 9.68 14.44
CA HIS A 6 -2.79 8.47 15.24
C HIS A 6 -2.65 7.20 14.39
N HIS A 7 -1.73 6.30 14.78
CA HIS A 7 -1.58 4.98 14.18
C HIS A 7 -1.06 3.93 15.17
N ARG A 8 -1.26 2.63 14.84
CA ARG A 8 -0.66 1.48 15.56
C ARG A 8 0.43 0.75 14.75
N THR A 9 0.82 1.29 13.60
CA THR A 9 1.81 0.68 12.71
C THR A 9 3.18 0.61 13.38
N ARG A 10 3.77 -0.58 13.39
CA ARG A 10 5.14 -0.85 13.85
C ARG A 10 6.07 -1.25 12.70
N SER A 11 5.52 -1.53 11.52
CA SER A 11 6.31 -1.98 10.38
C SER A 11 7.02 -0.83 9.68
N HIS A 12 8.13 -1.13 9.03
CA HIS A 12 8.90 -0.21 8.19
C HIS A 12 8.64 -0.41 6.69
N ASP A 13 7.54 -1.08 6.33
CA ASP A 13 7.12 -1.37 4.97
C ASP A 13 6.28 -0.23 4.33
N GLY A 14 5.52 -0.56 3.30
CA GLY A 14 4.62 0.37 2.61
C GLY A 14 3.64 1.11 3.53
N GLN A 15 3.34 0.58 4.73
CA GLN A 15 2.49 1.27 5.69
C GLN A 15 3.18 2.53 6.24
N ARG A 16 4.49 2.45 6.47
CA ARG A 16 5.29 3.60 6.94
C ARG A 16 5.40 4.65 5.84
N VAL A 17 5.68 4.22 4.61
CA VAL A 17 5.72 5.12 3.42
C VAL A 17 4.41 5.88 3.27
N HIS A 18 3.27 5.22 3.46
CA HIS A 18 1.95 5.87 3.41
C HIS A 18 1.80 6.93 4.52
N ILE A 19 2.13 6.59 5.78
CA ILE A 19 2.01 7.51 6.91
C ILE A 19 2.89 8.74 6.68
N ASP A 20 4.16 8.52 6.34
CA ASP A 20 5.12 9.60 6.13
C ASP A 20 4.74 10.48 4.94
N GLY A 21 4.21 9.88 3.86
CA GLY A 21 3.73 10.59 2.68
C GLY A 21 2.58 11.56 3.01
N LEU A 22 1.53 11.07 3.65
CA LEU A 22 0.39 11.91 4.01
C LEU A 22 0.75 12.96 5.07
N VAL A 23 1.50 12.58 6.12
CA VAL A 23 1.96 13.52 7.16
C VAL A 23 2.87 14.59 6.56
N GLY A 24 3.80 14.21 5.68
CA GLY A 24 4.67 15.14 4.96
C GLY A 24 3.88 16.13 4.12
N ALA A 25 2.89 15.64 3.36
CA ALA A 25 2.03 16.49 2.53
C ALA A 25 1.19 17.46 3.35
N LEU A 26 0.60 17.04 4.47
CA LEU A 26 -0.12 17.93 5.37
C LEU A 26 0.78 19.03 5.93
N ARG A 27 2.05 18.71 6.26
CA ARG A 27 3.03 19.70 6.73
C ARG A 27 3.44 20.67 5.63
N ARG A 28 3.67 20.18 4.40
CA ARG A 28 3.95 21.04 3.23
C ARG A 28 2.79 22.00 2.95
N ALA A 29 1.56 21.54 3.18
CA ALA A 29 0.36 22.39 3.08
C ALA A 29 0.21 23.42 4.23
N GLY A 30 1.21 23.57 5.10
CA GLY A 30 1.20 24.56 6.20
C GLY A 30 0.40 24.14 7.44
N HIS A 31 0.15 22.83 7.61
CA HIS A 31 -0.52 22.33 8.81
C HIS A 31 0.49 21.78 9.82
N ASP A 32 0.22 22.02 11.09
CA ASP A 32 0.99 21.42 12.18
C ASP A 32 0.47 20.01 12.47
N VAL A 33 1.31 18.99 12.34
CA VAL A 33 0.91 17.59 12.49
C VAL A 33 1.75 16.91 13.57
N ARG A 34 1.06 16.53 14.66
CA ARG A 34 1.67 15.74 15.74
C ARG A 34 1.28 14.26 15.56
N VAL A 35 2.28 13.41 15.35
CA VAL A 35 2.07 11.97 15.17
C VAL A 35 2.12 11.28 16.54
N VAL A 36 1.11 10.45 16.81
CA VAL A 36 1.01 9.61 18.01
C VAL A 36 0.90 8.15 17.57
N GLY A 37 1.93 7.39 17.86
CA GLY A 37 2.01 5.97 17.50
C GLY A 37 2.92 5.19 18.45
N PRO A 38 3.14 3.90 18.19
CA PRO A 38 4.15 3.13 18.89
C PRO A 38 5.52 3.79 18.69
N ARG A 39 6.35 3.85 19.75
CA ARG A 39 7.77 4.15 19.54
C ARG A 39 8.39 3.04 18.70
N ALA A 40 9.08 3.41 17.64
CA ALA A 40 9.92 2.47 16.94
C ALA A 40 10.96 1.93 17.96
N PRO A 41 11.20 0.63 18.06
CA PRO A 41 12.32 0.16 18.82
C PRO A 41 13.60 0.65 18.14
N ASP A 42 14.45 1.35 18.89
CA ASP A 42 15.76 1.78 18.40
C ASP A 42 16.54 0.53 17.96
N GLY A 43 16.91 0.45 16.69
CA GLY A 43 17.85 -0.54 16.16
C GLY A 43 17.23 -1.84 15.60
N CYS A 44 15.92 -2.02 15.48
CA CYS A 44 15.35 -3.17 14.80
C CYS A 44 15.20 -2.93 13.29
N ALA A 45 16.28 -3.05 12.56
CA ALA A 45 16.31 -3.32 11.13
C ALA A 45 16.09 -4.83 10.88
N GLU A 46 14.96 -5.37 11.30
CA GLU A 46 14.53 -6.70 10.86
C GLU A 46 13.03 -6.83 11.13
N GLY A 47 12.23 -6.54 10.12
CA GLY A 47 10.88 -7.06 10.04
C GLY A 47 10.92 -8.57 9.88
N GLY A 48 11.34 -9.28 10.92
CA GLY A 48 11.17 -10.71 11.02
C GLY A 48 9.69 -11.02 10.88
N ALA A 49 9.33 -11.62 9.77
CA ALA A 49 7.98 -12.06 9.50
C ALA A 49 7.62 -13.21 10.44
N ALA A 50 7.16 -12.86 11.61
CA ALA A 50 6.28 -13.77 12.34
C ALA A 50 5.06 -13.97 11.43
N GLY A 51 4.77 -15.20 11.08
CA GLY A 51 3.54 -15.57 10.38
C GLY A 51 2.31 -14.96 11.08
N PRO A 52 1.13 -14.98 10.46
CA PRO A 52 -0.05 -14.40 11.06
C PRO A 52 -0.18 -14.95 12.49
N PRO A 53 -0.36 -14.04 13.48
CA PRO A 53 -0.41 -14.45 14.86
C PRO A 53 -1.57 -15.44 15.03
N ARG A 54 -1.31 -16.57 15.67
CA ARG A 54 -2.34 -17.56 16.00
C ARG A 54 -3.51 -16.89 16.72
N ALA A 55 -4.72 -17.32 16.40
CA ALA A 55 -5.93 -16.84 17.06
C ALA A 55 -5.85 -17.03 18.57
N SER A 56 -6.13 -15.97 19.34
CA SER A 56 -6.09 -16.00 20.79
C SER A 56 -7.02 -14.93 21.36
N ALA A 57 -8.07 -15.36 22.06
CA ALA A 57 -8.99 -14.44 22.70
C ALA A 57 -8.30 -13.54 23.72
N LEU A 58 -7.37 -14.08 24.50
CA LEU A 58 -6.61 -13.30 25.49
C LEU A 58 -5.81 -12.17 24.84
N ARG A 59 -5.17 -12.44 23.70
CA ARG A 59 -4.47 -11.42 22.94
C ARG A 59 -5.42 -10.35 22.39
N GLU A 60 -6.57 -10.75 21.88
CA GLU A 60 -7.58 -9.82 21.33
C GLU A 60 -8.16 -8.93 22.44
N PHE A 61 -8.40 -9.47 23.65
CA PHE A 61 -8.74 -8.66 24.82
C PHE A 61 -7.61 -7.71 25.23
N ALA A 62 -6.35 -8.13 25.17
CA ALA A 62 -5.21 -7.25 25.42
C ALA A 62 -5.12 -6.13 24.38
N GLU A 63 -5.37 -6.41 23.09
CA GLU A 63 -5.46 -5.40 22.02
C GLU A 63 -6.58 -4.37 22.30
N LEU A 64 -7.74 -4.83 22.82
CA LEU A 64 -8.83 -3.95 23.27
C LEU A 64 -8.43 -3.11 24.50
N ALA A 65 -7.85 -3.74 25.52
CA ALA A 65 -7.44 -3.06 26.75
C ALA A 65 -6.36 -1.98 26.48
N TYR A 66 -5.52 -2.19 25.46
CA TYR A 66 -4.49 -1.24 25.07
C TYR A 66 -5.06 0.13 24.60
N ASN A 67 -6.34 0.21 24.25
CA ASN A 67 -7.01 1.50 23.99
C ASN A 67 -6.92 2.47 25.18
N GLY A 68 -6.86 1.98 26.42
CA GLY A 68 -6.66 2.81 27.60
C GLY A 68 -5.31 3.54 27.58
N VAL A 69 -4.25 2.79 27.27
CA VAL A 69 -2.89 3.36 27.14
C VAL A 69 -2.81 4.38 26.02
N GLU A 70 -3.44 4.09 24.86
CA GLU A 70 -3.43 5.04 23.74
C GLU A 70 -4.23 6.31 24.03
N ARG A 71 -5.37 6.19 24.72
CA ARG A 71 -6.13 7.37 25.15
C ARG A 71 -5.30 8.27 26.05
N ALA A 72 -4.53 7.70 26.98
CA ALA A 72 -3.61 8.46 27.83
C ALA A 72 -2.51 9.15 27.00
N ARG A 73 -1.93 8.46 26.01
CA ARG A 73 -0.93 9.04 25.08
C ARG A 73 -1.52 10.17 24.24
N LEU A 74 -2.71 9.98 23.68
CA LEU A 74 -3.41 11.01 22.92
C LEU A 74 -3.73 12.22 23.80
N ALA A 75 -4.20 12.00 25.04
CA ALA A 75 -4.47 13.05 26.00
C ALA A 75 -3.19 13.81 26.40
N SER A 76 -2.08 13.11 26.59
CA SER A 76 -0.79 13.73 26.85
C SER A 76 -0.29 14.56 25.66
N ALA A 77 -0.34 14.01 24.45
CA ALA A 77 0.06 14.73 23.25
C ALA A 77 -0.82 15.97 22.96
N ALA A 78 -2.05 15.98 23.42
CA ALA A 78 -2.97 17.07 23.20
C ALA A 78 -2.84 18.23 24.19
N ARG A 79 -2.15 18.06 25.34
CA ARG A 79 -2.11 19.07 26.40
C ARG A 79 -1.49 20.40 25.94
N ASP A 80 -0.37 20.32 25.29
CA ASP A 80 0.41 21.47 24.79
C ASP A 80 0.20 21.72 23.30
N PHE A 81 -0.34 20.75 22.57
CA PHE A 81 -0.57 20.86 21.13
C PHE A 81 -1.93 21.48 20.78
N ALA A 82 -2.93 21.33 21.63
CA ALA A 82 -4.30 21.81 21.43
C ALA A 82 -4.83 21.49 20.02
N PRO A 83 -5.01 20.19 19.67
CA PRO A 83 -5.41 19.78 18.33
C PRO A 83 -6.79 20.32 17.95
N GLU A 84 -6.97 20.64 16.69
CA GLU A 84 -8.23 21.09 16.08
C GLU A 84 -8.95 19.98 15.31
N ALA A 85 -8.24 18.88 15.01
CA ALA A 85 -8.76 17.73 14.29
C ALA A 85 -7.94 16.47 14.61
N VAL A 86 -8.56 15.30 14.42
CA VAL A 86 -7.91 14.00 14.59
C VAL A 86 -8.00 13.21 13.30
N TYR A 87 -6.86 12.76 12.78
CA TYR A 87 -6.76 11.80 11.70
C TYR A 87 -6.20 10.49 12.24
N ALA A 88 -6.87 9.38 11.99
CA ALA A 88 -6.44 8.10 12.51
C ALA A 88 -6.32 7.04 11.39
N ARG A 89 -5.21 6.32 11.37
CA ARG A 89 -5.10 5.12 10.56
C ARG A 89 -5.77 3.95 11.29
N HIS A 90 -6.69 3.28 10.62
CA HIS A 90 -7.41 2.15 11.20
C HIS A 90 -6.45 1.02 11.63
N ALA A 91 -6.73 0.46 12.81
CA ALA A 91 -6.15 -0.78 13.29
C ALA A 91 -7.24 -1.57 14.01
N LEU A 92 -7.21 -2.89 13.90
CA LEU A 92 -8.22 -3.74 14.51
C LEU A 92 -8.21 -3.56 16.04
N PHE A 93 -9.40 -3.60 16.66
CA PHE A 93 -9.60 -3.32 18.09
C PHE A 93 -9.10 -1.95 18.57
N CYS A 94 -8.93 -0.97 17.67
CA CYS A 94 -8.46 0.38 17.99
C CYS A 94 -9.54 1.43 17.77
N GLY A 95 -10.22 1.83 18.85
CA GLY A 95 -11.21 2.92 18.88
C GLY A 95 -10.73 4.13 19.66
N SER A 96 -9.50 4.13 20.19
CA SER A 96 -8.94 5.16 21.07
C SER A 96 -8.98 6.56 20.49
N ALA A 97 -8.57 6.74 19.22
CA ALA A 97 -8.56 8.04 18.56
C ALA A 97 -9.97 8.60 18.33
N VAL A 98 -10.91 7.75 17.90
CA VAL A 98 -12.32 8.15 17.73
C VAL A 98 -12.95 8.53 19.08
N ALA A 99 -12.76 7.71 20.12
CA ALA A 99 -13.28 8.01 21.46
C ALA A 99 -12.67 9.30 22.05
N PHE A 100 -11.35 9.52 21.85
CA PHE A 100 -10.66 10.72 22.26
C PHE A 100 -11.21 11.97 21.56
N ALA A 101 -11.36 11.95 20.24
CA ALA A 101 -11.86 13.07 19.47
C ALA A 101 -13.31 13.43 19.85
N LYS A 102 -14.19 12.41 19.91
CA LYS A 102 -15.59 12.62 20.28
C LYS A 102 -15.76 13.17 21.70
N GLY A 103 -14.95 12.70 22.65
CA GLY A 103 -14.96 13.24 24.02
C GLY A 103 -14.49 14.68 24.15
N ARG A 104 -13.91 15.27 23.09
CA ARG A 104 -13.46 16.68 23.02
C ARG A 104 -14.19 17.51 21.98
N GLY A 105 -15.21 16.98 21.32
CA GLY A 105 -15.90 17.67 20.24
C GLY A 105 -15.04 17.95 19.01
N LEU A 106 -13.94 17.19 18.82
CA LEU A 106 -13.05 17.35 17.68
C LEU A 106 -13.54 16.51 16.48
N PRO A 107 -13.46 17.02 15.25
CA PRO A 107 -13.72 16.24 14.06
C PRO A 107 -12.67 15.12 13.93
N VAL A 108 -13.13 13.92 13.52
CA VAL A 108 -12.28 12.75 13.36
C VAL A 108 -12.52 12.05 12.02
N ILE A 109 -11.42 11.85 11.29
CA ILE A 109 -11.37 11.04 10.06
C ILE A 109 -10.60 9.76 10.37
N VAL A 110 -11.14 8.62 9.95
CA VAL A 110 -10.46 7.31 10.05
C VAL A 110 -10.15 6.79 8.66
N GLU A 111 -8.88 6.56 8.39
CA GLU A 111 -8.40 5.96 7.14
C GLU A 111 -8.31 4.45 7.26
N VAL A 112 -8.89 3.74 6.30
CA VAL A 112 -8.91 2.29 6.20
C VAL A 112 -8.16 1.85 4.95
N ASN A 113 -7.14 1.00 5.15
CA ASN A 113 -6.30 0.47 4.06
C ASN A 113 -6.61 -0.99 3.73
N ALA A 114 -7.30 -1.67 4.65
CA ALA A 114 -7.72 -3.07 4.53
C ALA A 114 -8.90 -3.35 5.46
N PRO A 115 -9.79 -4.31 5.13
CA PRO A 115 -10.85 -4.78 6.01
C PRO A 115 -10.26 -5.77 7.02
N LEU A 116 -9.63 -5.26 8.09
CA LEU A 116 -8.73 -6.03 8.96
C LEU A 116 -9.42 -7.19 9.68
N ALA A 117 -10.69 -7.05 10.05
CA ALA A 117 -11.45 -8.15 10.64
C ALA A 117 -11.63 -9.30 9.63
N LEU A 118 -11.90 -8.97 8.36
CA LEU A 118 -12.03 -9.96 7.28
C LEU A 118 -10.68 -10.62 6.97
N GLU A 119 -9.61 -9.83 6.81
CA GLU A 119 -8.25 -10.35 6.55
C GLU A 119 -7.80 -11.32 7.63
N ARG A 120 -7.85 -10.88 8.90
CA ARG A 120 -7.42 -11.73 10.02
C ARG A 120 -8.29 -12.99 10.16
N THR A 121 -9.58 -12.92 9.81
CA THR A 121 -10.45 -14.10 9.78
C THR A 121 -10.03 -15.09 8.69
N ARG A 122 -9.77 -14.59 7.47
CA ARG A 122 -9.33 -15.45 6.33
C ARG A 122 -8.02 -16.17 6.62
N HIS A 123 -7.10 -15.53 7.34
CA HIS A 123 -5.80 -16.10 7.68
C HIS A 123 -5.78 -16.82 9.04
N GLY A 124 -6.92 -17.17 9.63
CA GLY A 124 -7.01 -17.92 10.88
C GLY A 124 -6.48 -17.18 12.12
N GLY A 125 -6.30 -15.85 12.05
CA GLY A 125 -5.70 -15.04 13.11
C GLY A 125 -6.68 -14.42 14.11
N LEU A 126 -7.97 -14.80 14.11
CA LEU A 126 -8.99 -14.29 15.05
C LEU A 126 -9.75 -15.40 15.75
N ALA A 127 -9.75 -15.35 17.10
CA ALA A 127 -10.60 -16.18 17.95
C ALA A 127 -12.02 -15.58 18.09
N LEU A 128 -12.12 -14.25 18.13
CA LEU A 128 -13.37 -13.49 18.37
C LEU A 128 -13.81 -12.73 17.11
N ALA A 129 -13.91 -13.43 15.97
CA ALA A 129 -14.17 -12.80 14.66
C ALA A 129 -15.49 -11.98 14.64
N GLY A 130 -16.55 -12.42 15.32
CA GLY A 130 -17.81 -11.68 15.45
C GLY A 130 -17.65 -10.38 16.23
N LEU A 131 -16.89 -10.40 17.31
CA LEU A 131 -16.58 -9.19 18.11
C LEU A 131 -15.71 -8.24 17.30
N ALA A 132 -14.69 -8.76 16.62
CA ALA A 132 -13.80 -7.97 15.78
C ALA A 132 -14.55 -7.17 14.71
N ARG A 133 -15.45 -7.84 13.95
CA ARG A 133 -16.30 -7.19 12.94
C ARG A 133 -17.21 -6.13 13.53
N ARG A 134 -17.91 -6.45 14.62
CA ARG A 134 -18.79 -5.48 15.29
C ARG A 134 -18.02 -4.27 15.80
N TYR A 135 -16.85 -4.49 16.40
CA TYR A 135 -16.01 -3.43 16.93
C TYR A 135 -15.48 -2.53 15.80
N GLU A 136 -14.99 -3.13 14.69
CA GLU A 136 -14.52 -2.43 13.49
C GLU A 136 -15.64 -1.53 12.94
N THR A 137 -16.81 -2.12 12.61
CA THR A 137 -17.96 -1.39 12.07
C THR A 137 -18.45 -0.28 13.02
N ALA A 138 -18.57 -0.57 14.32
CA ALA A 138 -19.00 0.43 15.31
C ALA A 138 -17.99 1.59 15.42
N THR A 139 -16.69 1.30 15.39
CA THR A 139 -15.64 2.34 15.44
C THR A 139 -15.69 3.23 14.20
N LEU A 140 -15.83 2.64 13.00
CA LEU A 140 -15.89 3.40 11.75
C LEU A 140 -17.16 4.24 11.67
N ASN A 141 -18.32 3.73 12.11
CA ASN A 141 -19.58 4.49 12.15
C ASN A 141 -19.59 5.63 13.18
N ARG A 142 -18.74 5.59 14.20
CA ARG A 142 -18.57 6.68 15.16
C ARG A 142 -17.66 7.80 14.67
N ALA A 143 -16.81 7.55 13.67
CA ALA A 143 -16.02 8.57 13.00
C ALA A 143 -16.91 9.55 12.23
N ASP A 144 -16.47 10.79 12.03
CA ASP A 144 -17.21 11.75 11.20
C ASP A 144 -17.09 11.41 9.73
N ARG A 145 -15.92 10.90 9.32
CA ARG A 145 -15.64 10.38 7.99
C ARG A 145 -14.73 9.17 8.06
N VAL A 146 -14.88 8.33 7.07
CA VAL A 146 -14.00 7.19 6.78
C VAL A 146 -13.36 7.45 5.42
N VAL A 147 -12.06 7.26 5.30
CA VAL A 147 -11.35 7.30 4.03
C VAL A 147 -10.94 5.89 3.66
N ALA A 148 -11.46 5.36 2.58
CA ALA A 148 -11.05 4.08 2.00
C ALA A 148 -10.05 4.32 0.86
N VAL A 149 -9.04 3.47 0.73
CA VAL A 149 -8.00 3.64 -0.30
C VAL A 149 -8.43 3.21 -1.71
N THR A 150 -9.57 2.54 -1.86
CA THR A 150 -10.18 2.18 -3.14
C THR A 150 -11.70 2.18 -3.02
N ARG A 151 -12.39 2.25 -4.16
CA ARG A 151 -13.85 2.13 -4.23
C ARG A 151 -14.29 0.73 -3.83
N VAL A 152 -13.55 -0.29 -4.26
CA VAL A 152 -13.79 -1.69 -3.86
C VAL A 152 -13.75 -1.84 -2.34
N LEU A 153 -12.77 -1.24 -1.66
CA LEU A 153 -12.73 -1.26 -0.20
C LEU A 153 -13.91 -0.50 0.43
N ALA A 154 -14.27 0.65 -0.13
CA ALA A 154 -15.44 1.40 0.34
C ALA A 154 -16.73 0.58 0.26
N ASP A 155 -16.93 -0.15 -0.83
CA ASP A 155 -18.10 -1.01 -1.04
C ASP A 155 -18.08 -2.22 -0.09
N LEU A 156 -16.91 -2.81 0.14
CA LEU A 156 -16.73 -3.86 1.17
C LEU A 156 -17.11 -3.37 2.57
N LEU A 157 -16.63 -2.19 2.97
CA LEU A 157 -16.96 -1.59 4.27
C LEU A 157 -18.45 -1.27 4.38
N ALA A 158 -19.07 -0.76 3.31
CA ALA A 158 -20.50 -0.51 3.27
C ALA A 158 -21.30 -1.81 3.41
N GLY A 159 -20.89 -2.90 2.74
CA GLY A 159 -21.46 -4.24 2.89
C GLY A 159 -21.31 -4.82 4.30
N GLN A 160 -20.34 -4.33 5.08
CA GLN A 160 -20.15 -4.68 6.48
C GLN A 160 -20.96 -3.78 7.46
N GLY A 161 -21.75 -2.83 6.94
CA GLY A 161 -22.61 -1.95 7.72
C GLY A 161 -22.00 -0.60 8.09
N VAL A 162 -20.90 -0.18 7.44
CA VAL A 162 -20.42 1.20 7.54
C VAL A 162 -21.26 2.08 6.61
N ALA A 163 -21.79 3.21 7.12
CA ALA A 163 -22.65 4.11 6.36
C ALA A 163 -21.92 4.64 5.11
N ARG A 164 -22.42 4.29 3.91
CA ARG A 164 -21.75 4.57 2.61
C ARG A 164 -21.52 6.06 2.37
N GLU A 165 -22.44 6.90 2.80
CA GLU A 165 -22.36 8.37 2.70
C GLU A 165 -21.26 8.99 3.57
N ARG A 166 -20.69 8.21 4.50
CA ARG A 166 -19.55 8.63 5.34
C ARG A 166 -18.20 8.21 4.78
N ILE A 167 -18.17 7.40 3.69
CA ILE A 167 -16.95 6.86 3.12
C ILE A 167 -16.52 7.71 1.92
N ASP A 168 -15.39 8.39 2.06
CA ASP A 168 -14.66 9.04 0.97
C ASP A 168 -13.64 8.04 0.40
N VAL A 169 -13.27 8.18 -0.88
CA VAL A 169 -12.28 7.31 -1.53
C VAL A 169 -11.05 8.12 -1.92
N HIS A 170 -9.91 7.79 -1.36
CA HIS A 170 -8.62 8.41 -1.67
C HIS A 170 -7.60 7.34 -2.01
N TRP A 171 -7.28 7.17 -3.29
CA TRP A 171 -6.16 6.33 -3.69
C TRP A 171 -4.88 6.80 -3.04
N ASN A 172 -3.95 5.88 -2.78
CA ASN A 172 -2.61 6.24 -2.33
C ASN A 172 -1.98 7.25 -3.28
N GLY A 173 -1.10 8.07 -2.75
CA GLY A 173 -0.40 9.10 -3.50
C GLY A 173 1.08 8.80 -3.65
N LEU A 174 1.70 9.56 -4.52
CA LEU A 174 3.15 9.59 -4.70
C LEU A 174 3.71 10.89 -4.12
N GLU A 175 4.95 10.87 -3.66
CA GLU A 175 5.67 12.08 -3.28
C GLU A 175 5.90 12.98 -4.51
N PRO A 176 5.75 14.31 -4.39
CA PRO A 176 5.91 15.22 -5.53
C PRO A 176 7.25 15.07 -6.26
N ASP A 177 8.33 14.88 -5.49
CA ASP A 177 9.70 14.75 -6.04
C ASP A 177 9.96 13.39 -6.73
N ALA A 178 9.06 12.43 -6.58
CA ALA A 178 9.28 11.09 -7.13
C ALA A 178 9.33 11.10 -8.66
N LEU A 179 8.59 12.01 -9.32
CA LEU A 179 8.66 12.18 -10.78
C LEU A 179 10.01 12.72 -11.23
N ALA A 180 10.63 13.60 -10.45
CA ALA A 180 11.97 14.14 -10.76
C ALA A 180 13.08 13.10 -10.47
N ARG A 181 12.89 12.26 -9.45
CA ARG A 181 13.86 11.21 -9.07
C ARG A 181 13.77 9.96 -9.95
N ALA A 182 12.69 9.73 -10.61
CA ALA A 182 12.51 8.61 -11.55
C ALA A 182 13.29 8.87 -12.85
N ALA A 183 14.58 9.16 -12.69
CA ALA A 183 15.48 9.45 -13.77
C ALA A 183 15.93 8.16 -14.50
N ASP A 184 17.08 8.20 -15.11
CA ASP A 184 17.68 7.15 -15.89
C ASP A 184 18.02 5.90 -15.05
N GLY A 185 17.60 4.72 -15.51
CA GLY A 185 17.96 3.42 -14.94
C GLY A 185 19.30 2.86 -15.46
N ALA A 186 19.95 3.53 -16.41
CA ALA A 186 21.18 3.03 -17.03
C ALA A 186 22.33 2.83 -16.03
N PRO A 187 22.58 3.72 -15.04
CA PRO A 187 23.62 3.47 -14.04
C PRO A 187 23.37 2.20 -13.21
N VAL A 188 22.11 1.91 -12.89
CA VAL A 188 21.75 0.69 -12.17
C VAL A 188 21.95 -0.55 -13.06
N ARG A 189 21.58 -0.46 -14.34
CA ARG A 189 21.78 -1.56 -15.30
C ARG A 189 23.27 -1.87 -15.48
N ALA A 190 24.10 -0.86 -15.67
CA ALA A 190 25.55 -1.01 -15.79
C ALA A 190 26.17 -1.64 -14.53
N LYS A 191 25.84 -1.09 -13.34
CA LYS A 191 26.31 -1.61 -12.03
C LYS A 191 25.95 -3.07 -11.82
N LEU A 192 24.76 -3.48 -12.28
CA LEU A 192 24.27 -4.85 -12.12
C LEU A 192 24.56 -5.76 -13.32
N GLY A 193 25.26 -5.28 -14.35
CA GLY A 193 25.54 -6.08 -15.57
C GLY A 193 24.25 -6.54 -16.27
N LEU A 194 23.30 -5.63 -16.43
CA LEU A 194 21.97 -5.89 -17.03
C LEU A 194 21.84 -5.31 -18.45
N ASP A 195 22.92 -4.77 -19.00
CA ASP A 195 22.91 -4.21 -20.34
C ASP A 195 22.61 -5.29 -21.39
N GLY A 196 21.73 -4.96 -22.34
CA GLY A 196 21.27 -5.89 -23.35
C GLY A 196 20.28 -6.95 -22.85
N ARG A 197 19.92 -6.98 -21.57
CA ARG A 197 18.98 -7.94 -21.00
C ARG A 197 17.55 -7.33 -20.89
N LEU A 198 16.55 -8.19 -21.02
CA LEU A 198 15.19 -7.87 -20.66
C LEU A 198 15.05 -7.93 -19.13
N VAL A 199 14.85 -6.79 -18.49
CA VAL A 199 14.74 -6.68 -17.03
C VAL A 199 13.28 -6.65 -16.60
N LEU A 200 12.84 -7.74 -15.97
CA LEU A 200 11.56 -7.85 -15.31
C LEU A 200 11.74 -7.43 -13.85
N GLY A 201 10.93 -6.52 -13.33
CA GLY A 201 11.15 -5.97 -12.00
C GLY A 201 9.97 -6.07 -11.06
N PHE A 202 10.25 -6.33 -9.80
CA PHE A 202 9.28 -6.29 -8.70
C PHE A 202 9.83 -5.47 -7.54
N VAL A 203 8.99 -4.63 -6.93
CA VAL A 203 9.31 -3.86 -5.73
C VAL A 203 8.34 -4.18 -4.61
N GLY A 204 8.85 -4.38 -3.40
CA GLY A 204 8.06 -4.45 -2.18
C GLY A 204 8.36 -5.65 -1.31
N PHE A 205 7.57 -5.80 -0.25
CA PHE A 205 7.71 -6.90 0.68
C PHE A 205 7.30 -8.22 0.02
N VAL A 206 8.23 -9.18 0.02
CA VAL A 206 8.10 -10.45 -0.72
C VAL A 206 7.29 -11.44 0.10
N ARG A 207 6.05 -11.66 -0.33
CA ARG A 207 5.10 -12.59 0.28
C ARG A 207 4.58 -13.60 -0.74
N ASP A 208 4.10 -14.73 -0.25
CA ASP A 208 3.53 -15.82 -1.07
C ASP A 208 2.39 -15.35 -1.98
N TRP A 209 1.52 -14.48 -1.48
CA TRP A 209 0.42 -13.95 -2.30
C TRP A 209 0.85 -12.98 -3.42
N ASN A 210 2.13 -12.55 -3.46
CA ASN A 210 2.64 -11.80 -4.62
C ASN A 210 2.83 -12.70 -5.85
N ARG A 211 2.84 -14.03 -5.69
CA ARG A 211 2.89 -15.03 -6.76
C ARG A 211 4.07 -14.83 -7.73
N LEU A 212 5.26 -14.46 -7.22
CA LEU A 212 6.44 -14.17 -8.04
C LEU A 212 6.94 -15.42 -8.81
N GLU A 213 6.62 -16.62 -8.35
CA GLU A 213 6.92 -17.87 -9.04
C GLU A 213 6.29 -17.99 -10.43
N ARG A 214 5.23 -17.22 -10.74
CA ARG A 214 4.60 -17.16 -12.07
C ARG A 214 5.56 -16.75 -13.17
N ILE A 215 6.65 -16.04 -12.82
CA ILE A 215 7.63 -15.54 -13.78
C ILE A 215 8.62 -16.63 -14.22
N PHE A 216 8.80 -17.69 -13.42
CA PHE A 216 9.85 -18.69 -13.63
C PHE A 216 9.69 -19.50 -14.92
N PRO A 217 8.50 -19.92 -15.36
CA PRO A 217 8.31 -20.55 -16.67
C PRO A 217 8.77 -19.65 -17.83
N PHE A 218 8.47 -18.35 -17.78
CA PHE A 218 8.96 -17.39 -18.76
C PHE A 218 10.49 -17.30 -18.74
N LEU A 219 11.11 -17.15 -17.57
CA LEU A 219 12.57 -17.14 -17.45
C LEU A 219 13.22 -18.42 -17.95
N ALA A 220 12.58 -19.58 -17.81
CA ALA A 220 13.11 -20.85 -18.32
C ALA A 220 13.23 -20.84 -19.84
N ARG A 221 12.28 -20.21 -20.54
CA ARG A 221 12.27 -20.10 -22.01
C ARG A 221 13.13 -18.93 -22.54
N ARG A 222 13.29 -17.86 -21.77
CA ARG A 222 13.94 -16.60 -22.20
C ARG A 222 15.26 -16.42 -21.46
N THR A 223 16.35 -16.86 -22.08
CA THR A 223 17.71 -16.77 -21.50
C THR A 223 18.25 -15.35 -21.42
N ASP A 224 17.70 -14.43 -22.21
CA ASP A 224 18.00 -13.00 -22.24
C ASP A 224 17.28 -12.21 -21.12
N ALA A 225 16.28 -12.80 -20.45
CA ALA A 225 15.52 -12.15 -19.40
C ALA A 225 16.14 -12.35 -17.99
N THR A 226 15.96 -11.36 -17.13
CA THR A 226 16.37 -11.38 -15.71
C THR A 226 15.24 -10.82 -14.85
N LEU A 227 14.90 -11.48 -13.74
CA LEU A 227 14.03 -10.94 -12.70
C LEU A 227 14.86 -10.21 -11.64
N LEU A 228 14.55 -8.96 -11.41
CA LEU A 228 15.13 -8.12 -10.37
C LEU A 228 14.08 -7.86 -9.28
N VAL A 229 14.35 -8.31 -8.06
CA VAL A 229 13.45 -8.15 -6.90
C VAL A 229 14.08 -7.16 -5.93
N VAL A 230 13.43 -6.01 -5.77
CA VAL A 230 13.81 -4.98 -4.80
C VAL A 230 12.90 -5.10 -3.57
N GLY A 231 13.44 -5.59 -2.49
CA GLY A 231 12.75 -5.84 -1.23
C GLY A 231 13.11 -7.16 -0.59
N GLU A 232 12.64 -7.33 0.61
CA GLU A 232 12.79 -8.54 1.43
C GLU A 232 11.43 -9.11 1.81
N GLY A 233 11.41 -10.30 2.35
CA GLY A 233 10.19 -10.89 2.89
C GLY A 233 10.28 -12.39 3.15
N PRO A 234 9.28 -12.94 3.85
CA PRO A 234 9.30 -14.32 4.31
C PRO A 234 9.30 -15.35 3.18
N ASP A 235 8.86 -14.99 1.98
CA ASP A 235 8.78 -15.90 0.85
C ASP A 235 10.07 -16.00 0.02
N ARG A 236 11.07 -15.15 0.31
CA ARG A 236 12.33 -15.11 -0.43
C ARG A 236 13.02 -16.49 -0.48
N ALA A 237 13.19 -17.15 0.66
CA ALA A 237 13.88 -18.44 0.72
C ALA A 237 13.17 -19.53 -0.11
N ARG A 238 11.83 -19.55 -0.09
CA ARG A 238 11.02 -20.45 -0.93
C ARG A 238 11.24 -20.16 -2.42
N LEU A 239 11.20 -18.89 -2.80
CA LEU A 239 11.40 -18.47 -4.20
C LEU A 239 12.83 -18.80 -4.69
N GLU A 240 13.86 -18.56 -3.88
CA GLU A 240 15.25 -18.93 -4.21
C GLU A 240 15.40 -20.45 -4.41
N SER A 241 14.77 -21.25 -3.52
CA SER A 241 14.76 -22.71 -3.67
C SER A 241 14.05 -23.16 -4.95
N LEU A 242 12.89 -22.59 -5.23
CA LEU A 242 12.12 -22.89 -6.43
C LEU A 242 12.86 -22.45 -7.70
N ALA A 243 13.55 -21.32 -7.70
CA ALA A 243 14.35 -20.84 -8.82
C ALA A 243 15.51 -21.79 -9.13
N ARG A 244 16.16 -22.36 -8.09
CA ARG A 244 17.16 -23.42 -8.26
C ARG A 244 16.56 -24.67 -8.88
N ALA A 245 15.44 -25.14 -8.36
CA ALA A 245 14.75 -26.33 -8.86
C ALA A 245 14.30 -26.18 -10.33
N ARG A 246 14.00 -24.97 -10.77
CA ARG A 246 13.59 -24.64 -12.14
C ARG A 246 14.77 -24.25 -13.06
N GLY A 247 16.01 -24.27 -12.58
CA GLY A 247 17.20 -23.90 -13.35
C GLY A 247 17.27 -22.44 -13.77
N VAL A 248 16.59 -21.54 -13.05
CA VAL A 248 16.54 -20.11 -13.35
C VAL A 248 17.24 -19.22 -12.31
N ALA A 249 17.85 -19.82 -11.28
CA ALA A 249 18.43 -19.10 -10.14
C ALA A 249 19.44 -18.00 -10.55
N ALA A 250 20.28 -18.24 -11.57
CA ALA A 250 21.25 -17.25 -12.05
C ALA A 250 20.60 -16.00 -12.66
N ARG A 251 19.30 -16.05 -12.97
CA ARG A 251 18.53 -14.97 -13.58
C ARG A 251 17.47 -14.38 -12.66
N VAL A 252 17.47 -14.75 -11.38
CA VAL A 252 16.62 -14.17 -10.32
C VAL A 252 17.54 -13.50 -9.31
N ARG A 253 17.43 -12.18 -9.18
CA ARG A 253 18.29 -11.38 -8.29
C ARG A 253 17.46 -10.68 -7.23
N PHE A 254 17.71 -11.00 -5.98
CA PHE A 254 17.15 -10.32 -4.81
C PHE A 254 18.15 -9.28 -4.31
N LEU A 255 17.77 -8.00 -4.36
CA LEU A 255 18.64 -6.89 -3.93
C LEU A 255 18.45 -6.53 -2.45
N GLY A 256 17.46 -7.14 -1.78
CA GLY A 256 17.14 -6.76 -0.42
C GLY A 256 16.39 -5.43 -0.33
N THR A 257 16.27 -4.93 0.89
CA THR A 257 15.64 -3.63 1.16
C THR A 257 16.60 -2.50 0.78
N LEU A 258 16.11 -1.55 0.00
CA LEU A 258 16.87 -0.36 -0.41
C LEU A 258 16.27 0.90 0.22
N PRO A 259 17.08 1.96 0.42
CA PRO A 259 16.59 3.29 0.75
C PRO A 259 15.61 3.81 -0.31
N ARG A 260 14.63 4.61 0.12
CA ARG A 260 13.52 5.06 -0.77
C ARG A 260 14.00 5.81 -2.02
N ASP A 261 15.04 6.60 -1.90
CA ASP A 261 15.66 7.32 -3.01
C ASP A 261 16.34 6.40 -4.03
N GLU A 262 16.88 5.27 -3.59
CA GLU A 262 17.47 4.26 -4.46
C GLU A 262 16.42 3.38 -5.15
N VAL A 263 15.26 3.14 -4.51
CA VAL A 263 14.18 2.30 -5.07
C VAL A 263 13.75 2.80 -6.45
N LEU A 264 13.51 4.09 -6.60
CA LEU A 264 13.03 4.66 -7.86
C LEU A 264 14.05 4.54 -9.01
N ALA A 265 15.34 4.67 -8.72
CA ALA A 265 16.39 4.44 -9.70
C ALA A 265 16.43 2.97 -10.17
N HIS A 266 16.21 2.02 -9.25
CA HIS A 266 16.13 0.61 -9.58
C HIS A 266 14.86 0.28 -10.38
N VAL A 267 13.73 0.90 -10.07
CA VAL A 267 12.49 0.78 -10.87
C VAL A 267 12.72 1.31 -12.30
N ALA A 268 13.45 2.40 -12.45
CA ALA A 268 13.80 2.96 -13.76
C ALA A 268 14.66 2.00 -14.62
N ALA A 269 15.34 1.04 -14.00
CA ALA A 269 16.10 0.01 -14.70
C ALA A 269 15.24 -1.14 -15.27
N PHE A 270 13.96 -1.24 -14.91
CA PHE A 270 13.07 -2.28 -15.41
C PHE A 270 12.62 -2.00 -16.85
N ASP A 271 12.48 -3.04 -17.65
CA ASP A 271 11.76 -2.99 -18.93
C ASP A 271 10.26 -3.24 -18.71
N VAL A 272 9.94 -4.20 -17.84
CA VAL A 272 8.56 -4.52 -17.43
C VAL A 272 8.49 -4.55 -15.91
N ALA A 273 7.65 -3.73 -15.34
CA ALA A 273 7.35 -3.71 -13.93
C ALA A 273 6.18 -4.65 -13.61
N LEU A 274 6.40 -5.57 -12.67
CA LEU A 274 5.50 -6.67 -12.42
C LEU A 274 4.66 -6.44 -11.16
N LEU A 275 3.36 -6.66 -11.30
CA LEU A 275 2.40 -6.81 -10.23
C LEU A 275 1.70 -8.17 -10.42
N PRO A 276 2.36 -9.32 -10.11
CA PRO A 276 1.83 -10.62 -10.53
C PRO A 276 0.54 -11.01 -9.79
N GLU A 277 0.34 -10.46 -8.59
CA GLU A 277 -0.91 -10.53 -7.86
C GLU A 277 -1.05 -9.36 -6.90
N VAL A 278 -2.29 -8.99 -6.59
CA VAL A 278 -2.65 -7.93 -5.65
C VAL A 278 -3.97 -8.29 -4.96
N THR A 279 -4.12 -7.90 -3.70
CA THR A 279 -5.40 -8.05 -2.99
C THR A 279 -6.47 -7.16 -3.61
N GLU A 280 -7.70 -7.66 -3.68
CA GLU A 280 -8.83 -7.08 -4.43
C GLU A 280 -9.22 -5.65 -4.01
N TYR A 281 -8.86 -5.24 -2.80
CA TYR A 281 -9.19 -3.93 -2.21
C TYR A 281 -7.99 -3.02 -2.05
N ALA A 282 -6.76 -3.47 -2.35
CA ALA A 282 -5.56 -2.69 -2.12
C ALA A 282 -5.41 -1.51 -3.12
N SER A 283 -4.78 -0.44 -2.65
CA SER A 283 -4.19 0.60 -3.49
C SER A 283 -2.66 0.43 -3.46
N PRO A 284 -2.06 -0.33 -4.40
CA PRO A 284 -0.66 -0.71 -4.33
C PRO A 284 0.27 0.46 -4.64
N LEU A 285 1.06 0.90 -3.65
CA LEU A 285 2.04 1.99 -3.81
C LEU A 285 3.02 1.73 -4.95
N LYS A 286 3.45 0.47 -5.12
CA LYS A 286 4.38 0.08 -6.19
C LYS A 286 3.86 0.38 -7.60
N LEU A 287 2.55 0.35 -7.83
CA LEU A 287 1.96 0.75 -9.10
C LEU A 287 2.27 2.21 -9.43
N LEU A 288 2.18 3.08 -8.41
CA LEU A 288 2.49 4.51 -8.57
C LEU A 288 3.98 4.73 -8.81
N ASP A 289 4.86 3.95 -8.15
CA ASP A 289 6.30 3.98 -8.41
C ASP A 289 6.63 3.56 -9.84
N TYR A 290 5.96 2.52 -10.36
CA TYR A 290 6.11 2.03 -11.72
C TYR A 290 5.66 3.08 -12.75
N PHE A 291 4.52 3.70 -12.50
CA PHE A 291 4.01 4.80 -13.31
C PHE A 291 4.98 6.01 -13.29
N ALA A 292 5.47 6.40 -12.11
CA ALA A 292 6.43 7.49 -11.97
C ALA A 292 7.71 7.26 -12.78
N ALA A 293 8.21 6.04 -12.76
CA ALA A 293 9.39 5.64 -13.54
C ALA A 293 9.10 5.46 -15.04
N GLY A 294 7.84 5.62 -15.49
CA GLY A 294 7.46 5.41 -16.89
C GLY A 294 7.68 3.97 -17.36
N ARG A 295 7.51 2.99 -16.47
CA ARG A 295 7.72 1.59 -16.82
C ARG A 295 6.42 0.92 -17.27
N ALA A 296 6.54 0.05 -18.28
CA ALA A 296 5.42 -0.77 -18.69
C ALA A 296 5.00 -1.70 -17.55
N VAL A 297 3.74 -1.62 -17.12
CA VAL A 297 3.22 -2.42 -16.02
C VAL A 297 2.46 -3.62 -16.55
N LEU A 298 2.76 -4.81 -16.02
CA LEU A 298 1.95 -6.00 -16.15
C LEU A 298 1.27 -6.30 -14.83
N ALA A 299 -0.07 -6.34 -14.81
CA ALA A 299 -0.84 -6.50 -13.58
C ALA A 299 -2.08 -7.39 -13.79
N PRO A 300 -2.63 -8.02 -12.71
CA PRO A 300 -3.85 -8.79 -12.81
C PRO A 300 -5.06 -7.89 -13.09
N ASP A 301 -6.03 -8.40 -13.82
CA ASP A 301 -7.29 -7.71 -14.05
C ASP A 301 -8.16 -7.79 -12.78
N ARG A 302 -8.04 -6.77 -11.95
CA ARG A 302 -8.77 -6.62 -10.69
C ARG A 302 -9.55 -5.31 -10.67
N ALA A 303 -10.75 -5.34 -10.09
CA ALA A 303 -11.65 -4.19 -10.03
C ALA A 303 -11.02 -2.95 -9.38
N ASN A 304 -10.24 -3.14 -8.31
CA ASN A 304 -9.52 -2.05 -7.65
C ASN A 304 -8.46 -1.41 -8.55
N LEU A 305 -7.73 -2.20 -9.36
CA LEU A 305 -6.75 -1.64 -10.30
C LEU A 305 -7.43 -0.86 -11.42
N ARG A 306 -8.57 -1.34 -11.94
CA ARG A 306 -9.36 -0.64 -12.96
C ARG A 306 -9.86 0.74 -12.52
N GLU A 307 -9.78 1.07 -11.25
CA GLU A 307 -10.07 2.43 -10.76
C GLU A 307 -9.05 3.47 -11.28
N VAL A 308 -7.81 3.05 -11.58
CA VAL A 308 -6.72 3.93 -12.05
C VAL A 308 -6.03 3.40 -13.31
N VAL A 309 -6.19 2.11 -13.60
CA VAL A 309 -5.62 1.47 -14.79
C VAL A 309 -6.65 1.48 -15.93
N GLU A 310 -6.22 1.92 -17.10
CA GLU A 310 -6.89 1.85 -18.37
C GLU A 310 -6.22 0.72 -19.18
N PRO A 311 -6.90 -0.46 -19.33
CA PRO A 311 -6.26 -1.64 -19.87
C PRO A 311 -5.73 -1.45 -21.30
N GLY A 312 -4.47 -1.79 -21.54
CA GLY A 312 -3.79 -1.61 -22.84
C GLY A 312 -3.31 -0.20 -23.12
N GLU A 313 -3.67 0.79 -22.28
CA GLU A 313 -3.21 2.17 -22.40
C GLU A 313 -2.05 2.46 -21.44
N ASN A 314 -2.30 2.41 -20.11
CA ASN A 314 -1.31 2.74 -19.09
C ASN A 314 -0.78 1.52 -18.30
N ALA A 315 -1.39 0.33 -18.49
CA ALA A 315 -0.87 -0.96 -18.06
C ALA A 315 -1.45 -2.07 -18.95
N LEU A 316 -0.73 -3.19 -19.05
CA LEU A 316 -1.28 -4.41 -19.62
C LEU A 316 -1.86 -5.26 -18.50
N LEU A 317 -3.15 -5.58 -18.59
CA LEU A 317 -3.83 -6.45 -17.63
C LEU A 317 -3.94 -7.87 -18.18
N PHE A 318 -3.74 -8.86 -17.31
CA PHE A 318 -3.99 -10.25 -17.62
C PHE A 318 -5.17 -10.80 -16.80
N GLU A 319 -5.93 -11.69 -17.40
CA GLU A 319 -7.01 -12.38 -16.72
C GLU A 319 -6.46 -13.31 -15.64
N VAL A 320 -7.04 -13.23 -14.44
CA VAL A 320 -6.61 -14.07 -13.33
C VAL A 320 -7.27 -15.43 -13.44
N ALA A 321 -6.46 -16.44 -13.73
CA ALA A 321 -6.93 -17.82 -13.79
C ALA A 321 -7.39 -18.31 -12.39
N PRO A 322 -8.41 -19.17 -12.34
CA PRO A 322 -8.78 -19.87 -11.11
C PRO A 322 -7.58 -20.58 -10.47
N GLU A 323 -7.62 -20.75 -9.17
CA GLU A 323 -6.55 -21.44 -8.43
C GLU A 323 -6.34 -22.87 -8.99
N GLY A 324 -5.09 -23.23 -9.27
CA GLY A 324 -4.73 -24.51 -9.87
C GLY A 324 -4.78 -24.56 -11.41
N SER A 325 -5.21 -23.48 -12.09
CA SER A 325 -5.20 -23.38 -13.55
C SER A 325 -3.85 -22.87 -14.07
N SER A 326 -3.62 -23.02 -15.39
CA SER A 326 -2.41 -22.49 -16.03
C SER A 326 -2.41 -20.96 -16.07
N ASP A 327 -1.25 -20.34 -15.88
CA ASP A 327 -1.03 -18.89 -15.98
C ASP A 327 -0.88 -18.41 -17.44
N GLY A 328 -1.57 -19.04 -18.41
CA GLY A 328 -1.41 -18.75 -19.84
C GLY A 328 -1.67 -17.30 -20.21
N ALA A 329 -2.66 -16.65 -19.59
CA ALA A 329 -2.94 -15.23 -19.82
C ALA A 329 -1.80 -14.32 -19.33
N PHE A 330 -1.20 -14.63 -18.19
CA PHE A 330 0.00 -13.93 -17.67
C PHE A 330 1.18 -14.11 -18.62
N ASP A 331 1.48 -15.35 -19.03
CA ASP A 331 2.57 -15.66 -19.96
C ASP A 331 2.39 -14.94 -21.30
N ALA A 332 1.21 -14.99 -21.91
CA ALA A 332 0.92 -14.32 -23.18
C ALA A 332 1.07 -12.78 -23.08
N ALA A 333 0.61 -12.19 -22.01
CA ALA A 333 0.74 -10.76 -21.78
C ALA A 333 2.21 -10.34 -21.55
N LEU A 334 2.98 -11.15 -20.84
CA LEU A 334 4.41 -10.94 -20.62
C LEU A 334 5.21 -11.06 -21.92
N GLU A 335 4.90 -12.06 -22.77
CA GLU A 335 5.52 -12.21 -24.10
C GLU A 335 5.24 -11.00 -25.01
N ARG A 336 4.02 -10.45 -24.98
CA ARG A 336 3.69 -9.24 -25.74
C ARG A 336 4.54 -8.04 -25.33
N LEU A 337 4.73 -7.84 -24.02
CA LEU A 337 5.59 -6.75 -23.51
C LEU A 337 7.07 -7.04 -23.79
N ALA A 338 7.50 -8.29 -23.72
CA ALA A 338 8.87 -8.67 -24.00
C ALA A 338 9.25 -8.43 -25.47
N ALA A 339 8.32 -8.72 -26.40
CA ALA A 339 8.54 -8.63 -27.83
C ALA A 339 8.54 -7.18 -28.38
N SER A 340 7.89 -6.21 -27.72
CA SER A 340 7.75 -4.85 -28.27
C SER A 340 8.25 -3.76 -27.33
N PRO A 341 9.45 -3.23 -27.57
CA PRO A 341 9.94 -2.02 -26.89
C PRO A 341 9.00 -0.80 -27.07
N GLU A 342 8.39 -0.67 -28.27
CA GLU A 342 7.47 0.43 -28.58
C GLU A 342 6.20 0.34 -27.70
N LEU A 343 5.65 -0.86 -27.51
CA LEU A 343 4.52 -1.07 -26.61
C LEU A 343 4.88 -0.73 -25.16
N ARG A 344 6.08 -1.15 -24.72
CA ARG A 344 6.56 -0.79 -23.37
C ARG A 344 6.69 0.72 -23.20
N ALA A 345 7.28 1.41 -24.17
CA ALA A 345 7.44 2.87 -24.14
C ALA A 345 6.07 3.59 -24.12
N LYS A 346 5.12 3.17 -24.96
CA LYS A 346 3.77 3.73 -25.01
C LYS A 346 3.04 3.58 -23.68
N ILE A 347 2.99 2.36 -23.13
CA ILE A 347 2.30 2.06 -21.86
C ILE A 347 2.97 2.82 -20.70
N GLY A 348 4.30 2.85 -20.65
CA GLY A 348 5.03 3.55 -19.60
C GLY A 348 4.79 5.06 -19.61
N ALA A 349 4.78 5.70 -20.79
CA ALA A 349 4.47 7.11 -20.93
C ALA A 349 3.05 7.45 -20.47
N ALA A 350 2.06 6.67 -20.89
CA ALA A 350 0.67 6.84 -20.47
C ALA A 350 0.48 6.61 -18.96
N GLY A 351 1.20 5.64 -18.37
CA GLY A 351 1.23 5.42 -16.92
C GLY A 351 1.72 6.65 -16.16
N ARG A 352 2.80 7.26 -16.62
CA ARG A 352 3.35 8.49 -16.03
C ARG A 352 2.38 9.67 -16.12
N GLU A 353 1.73 9.85 -17.27
CA GLU A 353 0.72 10.90 -17.47
C GLU A 353 -0.49 10.71 -16.53
N THR A 354 -0.88 9.47 -16.27
CA THR A 354 -2.02 9.15 -15.39
C THR A 354 -1.84 9.71 -13.97
N LEU A 355 -0.62 9.77 -13.44
CA LEU A 355 -0.34 10.33 -12.12
C LEU A 355 -0.79 11.79 -12.01
N SER A 356 -0.42 12.62 -12.97
CA SER A 356 -0.80 14.04 -13.01
C SER A 356 -2.29 14.21 -13.34
N ARG A 357 -2.78 13.53 -14.36
CA ARG A 357 -4.17 13.62 -14.82
C ARG A 357 -5.18 13.26 -13.72
N ARG A 358 -4.85 12.28 -12.88
CA ARG A 358 -5.72 11.80 -11.79
C ARG A 358 -5.38 12.37 -10.42
N GLY A 359 -4.35 13.20 -10.32
CA GLY A 359 -3.91 13.79 -9.05
C GLY A 359 -3.52 12.73 -8.02
N LEU A 360 -2.80 11.67 -8.42
CA LEU A 360 -2.38 10.57 -7.54
C LEU A 360 -1.13 10.96 -6.74
N THR A 361 -1.24 12.03 -5.95
CA THR A 361 -0.16 12.55 -5.10
C THR A 361 -0.61 12.68 -3.65
N TRP A 362 0.32 12.62 -2.72
CA TRP A 362 0.03 12.86 -1.32
C TRP A 362 -0.46 14.28 -1.06
N ASP A 363 0.01 15.26 -1.84
CA ASP A 363 -0.44 16.66 -1.69
C ASP A 363 -1.91 16.82 -2.09
N ALA A 364 -2.36 16.15 -3.15
CA ALA A 364 -3.78 16.12 -3.52
C ALA A 364 -4.63 15.43 -2.45
N ASN A 365 -4.12 14.37 -1.82
CA ASN A 365 -4.81 13.69 -0.73
C ASN A 365 -4.86 14.55 0.53
N ALA A 366 -3.77 15.23 0.87
CA ALA A 366 -3.74 16.19 1.98
C ALA A 366 -4.76 17.31 1.79
N ALA A 367 -4.87 17.87 0.57
CA ALA A 367 -5.86 18.90 0.24
C ALA A 367 -7.30 18.40 0.47
N LYS A 368 -7.62 17.17 0.01
CA LYS A 368 -8.94 16.55 0.26
C LYS A 368 -9.24 16.37 1.75
N VAL A 369 -8.26 15.88 2.53
CA VAL A 369 -8.38 15.70 3.98
C VAL A 369 -8.64 17.04 4.67
N VAL A 370 -7.89 18.08 4.32
CA VAL A 370 -8.02 19.43 4.87
C VAL A 370 -9.40 20.03 4.55
N ALA A 371 -9.84 19.92 3.29
CA ALA A 371 -11.17 20.39 2.88
C ALA A 371 -12.26 19.68 3.68
N ARG A 372 -12.14 18.36 3.90
CA ARG A 372 -13.10 17.60 4.68
C ARG A 372 -13.12 18.03 6.17
N PHE A 373 -11.97 18.29 6.77
CA PHE A 373 -11.93 18.85 8.13
C PHE A 373 -12.56 20.23 8.22
N ALA A 374 -12.36 21.10 7.21
CA ALA A 374 -12.99 22.42 7.18
C ALA A 374 -14.53 22.32 7.14
N GLU A 375 -15.08 21.44 6.31
CA GLU A 375 -16.52 21.15 6.23
C GLU A 375 -17.09 20.65 7.58
N LEU A 376 -16.38 19.72 8.23
CA LEU A 376 -16.82 19.14 9.51
C LEU A 376 -16.82 20.19 10.62
N ARG A 377 -15.85 21.10 10.64
CA ARG A 377 -15.78 22.20 11.61
C ARG A 377 -16.90 23.22 11.40
N ALA A 378 -17.18 23.61 10.15
CA ALA A 378 -18.27 24.52 9.83
C ALA A 378 -19.63 23.97 10.30
N ARG A 379 -19.88 22.67 10.16
CA ARG A 379 -21.10 22.01 10.66
C ARG A 379 -21.16 21.93 12.19
N GLY A 380 -20.02 21.86 12.87
CA GLY A 380 -19.92 21.80 14.33
C GLY A 380 -20.14 23.18 15.00
N SER A 381 -19.75 24.27 14.33
CA SER A 381 -19.89 25.64 14.83
C SER A 381 -21.33 26.17 14.72
N GLY A 382 -22.22 25.49 14.00
CA GLY A 382 -23.62 25.89 13.83
C GLY A 382 -24.59 25.19 14.80
N ARG A 383 -24.08 24.42 15.76
CA ARG A 383 -24.85 23.79 16.84
C ARG A 383 -24.44 24.34 18.18
#